data_04b1047e33d0a828d2e058d20e9b3d9a
#
_entry.id   04b1047e33d0a828d2e058d20e9b3d9a
#
_cell.length_a   1.000
_cell.length_b   1.000
_cell.length_c   1.000
_cell.angle_alpha   90.00
_cell.angle_beta   90.00
_cell.angle_gamma   90.00
#
_symmetry.space_group_name_H-M   'P 1'
#
loop_
_entity.id
_entity.type
_entity.pdbx_description
1 polymer ?
#
loop_
_entity_poly.entity_id
_entity_poly.type
_entity_poly.pdbx_seq_one_letter_code
_entity_poly.pdbx_strand_id
1 'polypeptide(L)'
;MERTTTTIPQADIDRQLSFCREIAALSAARPEQPLAFVDTYGCQQNEADSERIRGYLSQMGYGFTGQEEEAQIIVLNTCAIREHAEQRVLGNLGALVHVKRRHPDQIICVCGCMAQEQHVADKIKKSFRHVDLVFGPHVLWKFPEFIHTLLTSRGRIFQIPDEAGSIAEGIPVVRQDKVKAWVSIMYGCNNFCSYCIVPYVRGRERSRKPEDILNEVRELVAEGYKDITLLGQNVNSYGKDLEEPMDFADLLEQVNAVPGDFLIRFMTSHPKDATQKLFETMARCEKVAPVLHLPFQAGNDRVLKVMNRKHTIEQYLDKIRALRALIPDIVLTSDVIVGFPGETTPEFEDTLKVLEEVRFDALFTFIYSPRVGTPAAKMDDPMSREEKLQNFNRLVALQDSISEEKHAAYIGKTMRCLVDGESGDSRYPLSARTPGNRLVRLTGNPDVIGQFVQVKITDANKWSLFGEMV
;
A
#
# COMPACT_ATOMS: atom_id res chain seq x y z
N MET A 1 4.07 9.59 -28.71
CA MET A 1 4.61 8.22 -28.59
C MET A 1 3.84 7.54 -27.48
N GLU A 2 2.93 6.66 -27.84
CA GLU A 2 2.31 5.73 -26.90
C GLU A 2 3.44 4.83 -26.38
N ARG A 3 3.67 4.84 -25.06
CA ARG A 3 4.65 3.96 -24.43
C ARG A 3 3.94 2.65 -24.13
N THR A 4 4.16 1.65 -24.93
CA THR A 4 3.76 0.28 -24.59
C THR A 4 4.52 -0.16 -23.35
N THR A 5 3.81 -0.70 -22.36
CA THR A 5 4.42 -1.27 -21.16
C THR A 5 5.37 -2.39 -21.55
N THR A 6 6.60 -2.32 -21.09
CA THR A 6 7.60 -3.37 -21.31
C THR A 6 7.63 -4.35 -20.14
N THR A 7 7.65 -5.64 -20.46
CA THR A 7 7.83 -6.71 -19.48
C THR A 7 9.29 -7.18 -19.50
N ILE A 8 9.85 -7.50 -18.33
CA ILE A 8 11.18 -8.12 -18.25
C ILE A 8 11.13 -9.48 -18.95
N PRO A 9 12.07 -9.76 -19.88
CA PRO A 9 12.14 -11.06 -20.54
C PRO A 9 12.27 -12.21 -19.56
N GLN A 10 11.59 -13.32 -19.81
CA GLN A 10 11.63 -14.51 -18.93
C GLN A 10 13.06 -15.00 -18.70
N ALA A 11 13.91 -14.95 -19.73
CA ALA A 11 15.33 -15.33 -19.61
C ALA A 11 16.10 -14.52 -18.55
N ASP A 12 15.73 -13.23 -18.36
CA ASP A 12 16.35 -12.41 -17.32
C ASP A 12 15.86 -12.80 -15.92
N ILE A 13 14.58 -13.17 -15.80
CA ILE A 13 14.02 -13.71 -14.54
C ILE A 13 14.67 -15.07 -14.22
N ASP A 14 14.79 -15.96 -15.20
CA ASP A 14 15.45 -17.26 -15.05
C ASP A 14 16.92 -17.11 -14.62
N ARG A 15 17.60 -16.09 -15.12
CA ARG A 15 18.94 -15.72 -14.68
C ARG A 15 18.94 -15.29 -13.20
N GLN A 16 17.97 -14.50 -12.74
CA GLN A 16 17.87 -14.15 -11.32
C GLN A 16 17.63 -15.38 -10.46
N LEU A 17 16.78 -16.30 -10.91
CA LEU A 17 16.55 -17.58 -10.22
C LEU A 17 17.81 -18.47 -10.23
N SER A 18 18.71 -18.35 -11.22
CA SER A 18 20.00 -19.06 -11.16
C SER A 18 20.90 -18.50 -10.04
N PHE A 19 20.96 -17.19 -9.84
CA PHE A 19 21.65 -16.61 -8.70
C PHE A 19 21.06 -17.08 -7.36
N CYS A 20 19.72 -17.21 -7.26
CA CYS A 20 19.10 -17.79 -6.07
C CYS A 20 19.62 -19.22 -5.80
N ARG A 21 19.70 -20.08 -6.82
CA ARG A 21 20.21 -21.45 -6.68
C ARG A 21 21.69 -21.50 -6.26
N GLU A 22 22.52 -20.63 -6.81
CA GLU A 22 23.94 -20.51 -6.44
C GLU A 22 24.10 -20.10 -4.97
N ILE A 23 23.32 -19.09 -4.53
CA ILE A 23 23.32 -18.65 -3.13
C ILE A 23 22.74 -19.74 -2.22
N ALA A 24 21.70 -20.47 -2.63
CA ALA A 24 21.14 -21.58 -1.87
C ALA A 24 22.18 -22.70 -1.64
N ALA A 25 23.03 -23.00 -2.63
CA ALA A 25 24.12 -23.95 -2.47
C ALA A 25 25.14 -23.46 -1.44
N LEU A 26 25.46 -22.15 -1.42
CA LEU A 26 26.33 -21.56 -0.40
C LEU A 26 25.68 -21.59 0.99
N SER A 27 24.38 -21.36 1.07
CA SER A 27 23.58 -21.39 2.30
C SER A 27 23.53 -22.81 2.88
N ALA A 28 23.33 -23.84 2.04
CA ALA A 28 23.27 -25.23 2.44
C ALA A 28 24.61 -25.78 2.95
N ALA A 29 25.72 -25.15 2.56
CA ALA A 29 27.05 -25.53 3.06
C ALA A 29 27.37 -25.01 4.49
N ARG A 30 26.49 -24.17 5.06
CA ARG A 30 26.64 -23.63 6.41
C ARG A 30 26.15 -24.62 7.47
N PRO A 31 26.72 -24.59 8.70
CA PRO A 31 26.28 -25.45 9.80
C PRO A 31 24.81 -25.23 10.20
N GLU A 32 24.36 -24.01 10.08
CA GLU A 32 22.99 -23.58 10.41
C GLU A 32 22.36 -22.81 9.25
N GLN A 33 21.04 -22.90 9.14
CA GLN A 33 20.29 -22.16 8.12
C GLN A 33 20.50 -20.66 8.35
N PRO A 34 20.95 -19.91 7.34
CA PRO A 34 21.07 -18.45 7.46
C PRO A 34 19.69 -17.79 7.58
N LEU A 35 19.61 -16.72 8.34
CA LEU A 35 18.38 -15.99 8.60
C LEU A 35 18.40 -14.61 7.92
N ALA A 36 17.24 -14.14 7.52
CA ALA A 36 17.01 -12.79 7.02
C ALA A 36 15.99 -12.05 7.88
N PHE A 37 16.24 -10.77 8.11
CA PHE A 37 15.31 -9.82 8.70
C PHE A 37 14.80 -8.90 7.60
N VAL A 38 13.48 -8.80 7.44
CA VAL A 38 12.84 -7.90 6.45
C VAL A 38 11.81 -7.07 7.16
N ASP A 39 12.02 -5.75 7.21
CA ASP A 39 11.08 -4.80 7.80
C ASP A 39 10.58 -3.79 6.75
N THR A 40 9.29 -3.43 6.85
CA THR A 40 8.60 -2.59 5.88
C THR A 40 8.09 -1.31 6.52
N TYR A 41 8.57 -0.19 6.05
CA TYR A 41 8.15 1.16 6.46
C TYR A 41 7.36 1.79 5.33
N GLY A 42 6.07 1.46 5.21
CA GLY A 42 5.38 1.98 4.05
C GLY A 42 3.89 1.70 3.92
N CYS A 43 3.46 1.62 2.67
CA CYS A 43 2.10 1.31 2.25
C CYS A 43 2.01 -0.17 1.82
N GLN A 44 0.78 -0.62 1.49
CA GLN A 44 0.53 -1.99 1.02
C GLN A 44 1.38 -2.36 -0.21
N GLN A 45 1.71 -1.40 -1.08
CA GLN A 45 2.62 -1.67 -2.21
C GLN A 45 4.04 -2.01 -1.73
N ASN A 46 4.53 -1.38 -0.64
CA ASN A 46 5.81 -1.76 -0.05
C ASN A 46 5.73 -3.15 0.60
N GLU A 47 4.59 -3.51 1.22
CA GLU A 47 4.38 -4.87 1.74
C GLU A 47 4.44 -5.91 0.61
N ALA A 48 3.73 -5.70 -0.49
CA ALA A 48 3.80 -6.57 -1.66
C ALA A 48 5.23 -6.67 -2.25
N ASP A 49 5.99 -5.58 -2.25
CA ASP A 49 7.39 -5.58 -2.67
C ASP A 49 8.26 -6.39 -1.68
N SER A 50 7.99 -6.30 -0.37
CA SER A 50 8.70 -7.09 0.66
C SER A 50 8.37 -8.58 0.58
N GLU A 51 7.14 -8.96 0.24
CA GLU A 51 6.76 -10.36 0.00
C GLU A 51 7.57 -10.98 -1.15
N ARG A 52 7.84 -10.21 -2.22
CA ARG A 52 8.73 -10.62 -3.32
C ARG A 52 10.19 -10.76 -2.88
N ILE A 53 10.69 -9.81 -2.07
CA ILE A 53 12.03 -9.90 -1.49
C ILE A 53 12.16 -11.14 -0.61
N ARG A 54 11.15 -11.44 0.22
CA ARG A 54 11.08 -12.66 1.03
C ARG A 54 11.06 -13.92 0.15
N GLY A 55 10.32 -13.87 -0.96
CA GLY A 55 10.30 -14.95 -1.94
C GLY A 55 11.69 -15.28 -2.48
N TYR A 56 12.44 -14.28 -2.91
CA TYR A 56 13.82 -14.45 -3.33
C TYR A 56 14.73 -14.98 -2.21
N LEU A 57 14.65 -14.41 -1.00
CA LEU A 57 15.44 -14.86 0.15
C LEU A 57 15.14 -16.32 0.51
N SER A 58 13.87 -16.73 0.46
CA SER A 58 13.48 -18.13 0.64
C SER A 58 14.10 -19.05 -0.43
N GLN A 59 14.09 -18.64 -1.70
CA GLN A 59 14.74 -19.37 -2.80
C GLN A 59 16.29 -19.45 -2.64
N MET A 60 16.89 -18.49 -1.94
CA MET A 60 18.30 -18.46 -1.58
C MET A 60 18.63 -19.33 -0.35
N GLY A 61 17.62 -19.98 0.25
CA GLY A 61 17.79 -20.86 1.41
C GLY A 61 17.77 -20.15 2.77
N TYR A 62 17.39 -18.87 2.83
CA TYR A 62 17.28 -18.14 4.09
C TYR A 62 15.95 -18.45 4.80
N GLY A 63 16.03 -18.66 6.13
CA GLY A 63 14.90 -18.54 7.03
C GLY A 63 14.63 -17.07 7.40
N PHE A 64 13.63 -16.81 8.26
CA PHE A 64 13.28 -15.46 8.69
C PHE A 64 13.33 -15.35 10.21
N THR A 65 13.76 -14.17 10.69
CA THR A 65 13.78 -13.81 12.10
C THR A 65 13.18 -12.43 12.34
N GLY A 66 12.67 -12.19 13.54
CA GLY A 66 12.25 -10.87 14.02
C GLY A 66 13.38 -10.08 14.70
N GLN A 67 14.60 -10.61 14.76
CA GLN A 67 15.74 -10.01 15.45
C GLN A 67 16.85 -9.66 14.47
N GLU A 68 17.21 -8.37 14.39
CA GLU A 68 18.27 -7.88 13.50
C GLU A 68 19.62 -8.52 13.77
N GLU A 69 19.92 -8.87 15.02
CA GLU A 69 21.21 -9.47 15.45
C GLU A 69 21.41 -10.88 14.95
N GLU A 70 20.34 -11.64 14.73
CA GLU A 70 20.39 -13.03 14.25
C GLU A 70 20.49 -13.12 12.72
N ALA A 71 20.16 -12.04 12.02
CA ALA A 71 20.06 -12.03 10.58
C ALA A 71 21.44 -11.90 9.89
N GLN A 72 21.67 -12.66 8.83
CA GLN A 72 22.81 -12.47 7.93
C GLN A 72 22.50 -11.43 6.85
N ILE A 73 21.22 -11.26 6.51
CA ILE A 73 20.74 -10.20 5.59
C ILE A 73 19.64 -9.42 6.29
N ILE A 74 19.80 -8.10 6.36
CA ILE A 74 18.81 -7.14 6.87
C ILE A 74 18.30 -6.33 5.68
N VAL A 75 17.00 -6.31 5.46
CA VAL A 75 16.36 -5.52 4.39
C VAL A 75 15.36 -4.55 5.02
N LEU A 76 15.57 -3.26 4.80
CA LEU A 76 14.63 -2.20 5.18
C LEU A 76 13.95 -1.67 3.91
N ASN A 77 12.69 -2.01 3.72
CA ASN A 77 11.89 -1.51 2.60
C ASN A 77 11.16 -0.23 3.00
N THR A 78 11.35 0.84 2.24
CA THR A 78 11.12 2.20 2.70
C THR A 78 10.15 2.99 1.82
N CYS A 79 9.40 3.91 2.44
CA CYS A 79 8.38 4.74 1.79
C CYS A 79 8.83 6.19 1.68
N ALA A 80 8.53 6.84 0.56
CA ALA A 80 8.78 8.27 0.31
C ALA A 80 7.59 9.18 0.68
N ILE A 81 6.41 8.60 1.00
CA ILE A 81 5.18 9.38 1.19
C ILE A 81 5.04 9.91 2.62
N ARG A 82 5.61 9.21 3.62
CA ARG A 82 5.44 9.53 5.04
C ARG A 82 6.76 9.98 5.66
N GLU A 83 6.83 11.25 6.08
CA GLU A 83 8.04 11.82 6.72
C GLU A 83 8.49 11.03 7.95
N HIS A 84 7.55 10.64 8.82
CA HIS A 84 7.87 9.81 9.98
C HIS A 84 8.50 8.45 9.62
N ALA A 85 8.14 7.88 8.46
CA ALA A 85 8.76 6.63 8.00
C ALA A 85 10.23 6.86 7.62
N GLU A 86 10.54 7.97 6.92
CA GLU A 86 11.91 8.33 6.57
C GLU A 86 12.79 8.53 7.81
N GLN A 87 12.33 9.35 8.77
CA GLN A 87 13.06 9.61 10.01
C GLN A 87 13.29 8.33 10.81
N ARG A 88 12.28 7.46 10.88
CA ARG A 88 12.36 6.18 11.58
C ARG A 88 13.38 5.24 10.94
N VAL A 89 13.39 5.13 9.62
CA VAL A 89 14.37 4.32 8.88
C VAL A 89 15.79 4.85 9.09
N LEU A 90 16.01 6.17 8.97
CA LEU A 90 17.32 6.75 9.20
C LEU A 90 17.80 6.56 10.64
N GLY A 91 16.87 6.60 11.61
CA GLY A 91 17.16 6.28 13.01
C GLY A 91 17.60 4.81 13.18
N ASN A 92 16.85 3.87 12.59
CA ASN A 92 17.21 2.45 12.61
C ASN A 92 18.55 2.18 11.94
N LEU A 93 18.81 2.80 10.77
CA LEU A 93 20.12 2.70 10.12
C LEU A 93 21.26 3.19 11.04
N GLY A 94 21.01 4.24 11.83
CA GLY A 94 21.97 4.68 12.83
C GLY A 94 22.26 3.62 13.90
N ALA A 95 21.24 2.92 14.39
CA ALA A 95 21.37 1.86 15.37
C ALA A 95 22.07 0.60 14.81
N LEU A 96 21.81 0.24 13.57
CA LEU A 96 22.43 -0.91 12.90
C LEU A 96 23.94 -0.84 12.77
N VAL A 97 24.57 0.32 12.95
CA VAL A 97 26.04 0.41 13.02
C VAL A 97 26.62 -0.42 14.16
N HIS A 98 25.92 -0.52 15.28
CA HIS A 98 26.36 -1.32 16.42
C HIS A 98 26.22 -2.83 16.16
N VAL A 99 25.13 -3.23 15.47
CA VAL A 99 24.89 -4.61 15.06
C VAL A 99 25.97 -5.03 14.04
N LYS A 100 26.21 -4.22 13.01
CA LYS A 100 27.23 -4.46 11.97
C LYS A 100 28.67 -4.57 12.55
N ARG A 101 28.97 -3.84 13.62
CA ARG A 101 30.29 -3.95 14.29
C ARG A 101 30.48 -5.29 14.98
N ARG A 102 29.41 -5.88 15.54
CA ARG A 102 29.43 -7.21 16.17
C ARG A 102 29.40 -8.33 15.13
N HIS A 103 28.69 -8.09 14.03
CA HIS A 103 28.51 -9.04 12.93
C HIS A 103 28.97 -8.42 11.59
N PRO A 104 30.29 -8.30 11.32
CA PRO A 104 30.83 -7.58 10.16
C PRO A 104 30.38 -8.14 8.80
N ASP A 105 30.08 -9.45 8.75
CA ASP A 105 29.66 -10.14 7.52
C ASP A 105 28.17 -10.01 7.19
N GLN A 106 27.37 -9.36 8.08
CA GLN A 106 25.96 -9.06 7.77
C GLN A 106 25.86 -8.14 6.56
N ILE A 107 24.86 -8.38 5.72
CA ILE A 107 24.52 -7.51 4.59
C ILE A 107 23.32 -6.64 4.99
N ILE A 108 23.49 -5.32 4.95
CA ILE A 108 22.43 -4.35 5.23
C ILE A 108 21.95 -3.71 3.93
N CYS A 109 20.67 -3.93 3.61
CA CYS A 109 20.01 -3.46 2.40
C CYS A 109 18.96 -2.40 2.72
N VAL A 110 18.91 -1.32 1.94
CA VAL A 110 17.85 -0.32 1.96
C VAL A 110 17.20 -0.27 0.59
N CYS A 111 15.89 -0.41 0.52
CA CYS A 111 15.16 -0.40 -0.74
C CYS A 111 13.83 0.34 -0.66
N GLY A 112 13.09 0.36 -1.76
CA GLY A 112 11.77 0.97 -1.85
C GLY A 112 11.78 2.41 -2.34
N CYS A 113 10.64 3.12 -2.15
CA CYS A 113 10.43 4.44 -2.73
C CYS A 113 11.41 5.50 -2.21
N MET A 114 11.72 5.49 -0.92
CA MET A 114 12.68 6.43 -0.32
C MET A 114 14.10 6.23 -0.88
N ALA A 115 14.50 4.97 -1.08
CA ALA A 115 15.80 4.64 -1.66
C ALA A 115 15.96 5.12 -3.11
N GLN A 116 14.84 5.34 -3.83
CA GLN A 116 14.84 5.88 -5.20
C GLN A 116 15.10 7.39 -5.23
N GLU A 117 14.97 8.10 -4.11
CA GLU A 117 15.28 9.53 -4.04
C GLU A 117 16.78 9.75 -3.99
N GLN A 118 17.35 10.38 -5.02
CA GLN A 118 18.80 10.58 -5.18
C GLN A 118 19.44 11.24 -3.95
N HIS A 119 18.80 12.27 -3.38
CA HIS A 119 19.34 12.99 -2.22
C HIS A 119 19.40 12.11 -0.95
N VAL A 120 18.45 11.16 -0.80
CA VAL A 120 18.44 10.20 0.31
C VAL A 120 19.53 9.15 0.10
N ALA A 121 19.65 8.62 -1.10
CA ALA A 121 20.70 7.66 -1.44
C ALA A 121 22.11 8.26 -1.24
N ASP A 122 22.33 9.51 -1.63
CA ASP A 122 23.57 10.23 -1.40
C ASP A 122 23.85 10.43 0.09
N LYS A 123 22.82 10.74 0.88
CA LYS A 123 22.90 10.82 2.34
C LYS A 123 23.30 9.47 2.95
N ILE A 124 22.67 8.37 2.50
CA ILE A 124 23.01 7.02 2.96
C ILE A 124 24.45 6.69 2.58
N LYS A 125 24.85 6.99 1.34
CA LYS A 125 26.21 6.74 0.85
C LYS A 125 27.29 7.43 1.68
N LYS A 126 27.04 8.66 2.09
CA LYS A 126 27.98 9.50 2.87
C LYS A 126 28.00 9.14 4.36
N SER A 127 26.82 9.00 4.97
CA SER A 127 26.65 8.97 6.43
C SER A 127 26.52 7.57 7.00
N PHE A 128 26.06 6.58 6.22
CA PHE A 128 25.79 5.21 6.68
C PHE A 128 26.69 4.22 5.94
N ARG A 129 28.00 4.24 6.26
CA ARG A 129 29.01 3.41 5.55
C ARG A 129 28.84 1.92 5.75
N HIS A 130 28.06 1.50 6.74
CA HIS A 130 27.74 0.09 7.06
C HIS A 130 26.57 -0.46 6.21
N VAL A 131 25.89 0.38 5.41
CA VAL A 131 24.89 -0.08 4.44
C VAL A 131 25.60 -0.59 3.19
N ASP A 132 25.31 -1.83 2.80
CA ASP A 132 25.99 -2.52 1.69
C ASP A 132 25.23 -2.37 0.37
N LEU A 133 23.88 -2.33 0.41
CA LEU A 133 23.02 -2.27 -0.78
C LEU A 133 21.95 -1.18 -0.64
N VAL A 134 21.83 -0.33 -1.65
CA VAL A 134 20.70 0.61 -1.80
C VAL A 134 20.14 0.46 -3.20
N PHE A 135 18.84 0.18 -3.33
CA PHE A 135 18.19 0.04 -4.64
C PHE A 135 16.73 0.52 -4.65
N GLY A 136 16.35 1.07 -5.79
CA GLY A 136 14.99 1.53 -6.03
C GLY A 136 14.01 0.42 -6.43
N PRO A 137 12.69 0.71 -6.44
CA PRO A 137 11.65 -0.27 -6.78
C PRO A 137 11.73 -0.77 -8.23
N HIS A 138 12.36 -0.01 -9.14
CA HIS A 138 12.48 -0.35 -10.56
C HIS A 138 13.40 -1.54 -10.84
N VAL A 139 14.30 -1.84 -9.93
CA VAL A 139 15.30 -2.92 -10.05
C VAL A 139 15.17 -3.98 -8.97
N LEU A 140 14.04 -4.04 -8.27
CA LEU A 140 13.77 -5.07 -7.26
C LEU A 140 13.98 -6.48 -7.81
N TRP A 141 13.60 -6.72 -9.06
CA TRP A 141 13.75 -8.00 -9.73
C TRP A 141 15.21 -8.47 -9.86
N LYS A 142 16.20 -7.57 -9.74
CA LYS A 142 17.65 -7.86 -9.73
C LYS A 142 18.20 -8.13 -8.33
N PHE A 143 17.38 -8.18 -7.32
CA PHE A 143 17.83 -8.39 -5.95
C PHE A 143 18.75 -9.63 -5.78
N PRO A 144 18.47 -10.79 -6.42
CA PRO A 144 19.38 -11.94 -6.36
C PRO A 144 20.78 -11.65 -6.89
N GLU A 145 20.90 -10.96 -8.03
CA GLU A 145 22.19 -10.57 -8.62
C GLU A 145 22.99 -9.66 -7.67
N PHE A 146 22.31 -8.73 -6.99
CA PHE A 146 22.95 -7.83 -6.03
C PHE A 146 23.50 -8.59 -4.82
N ILE A 147 22.71 -9.50 -4.25
CA ILE A 147 23.14 -10.32 -3.11
C ILE A 147 24.28 -11.25 -3.53
N HIS A 148 24.19 -11.91 -4.69
CA HIS A 148 25.26 -12.75 -5.21
C HIS A 148 26.57 -11.95 -5.37
N THR A 149 26.50 -10.73 -5.91
CA THR A 149 27.65 -9.85 -6.06
C THR A 149 28.27 -9.48 -4.71
N LEU A 150 27.46 -9.15 -3.70
CA LEU A 150 27.96 -8.82 -2.36
C LEU A 150 28.58 -10.01 -1.63
N LEU A 151 28.11 -11.23 -1.88
CA LEU A 151 28.65 -12.44 -1.30
C LEU A 151 29.98 -12.88 -1.97
N THR A 152 30.16 -12.56 -3.25
CA THR A 152 31.32 -12.98 -4.05
C THR A 152 32.39 -11.89 -4.20
N SER A 153 32.02 -10.63 -4.05
CA SER A 153 32.93 -9.49 -4.16
C SER A 153 32.69 -8.49 -3.01
N ARG A 154 33.79 -7.86 -2.55
CA ARG A 154 33.68 -6.80 -1.53
C ARG A 154 33.30 -5.49 -2.19
N GLY A 155 32.33 -4.78 -1.63
CA GLY A 155 31.92 -3.47 -2.13
C GLY A 155 30.55 -3.04 -1.59
N ARG A 156 30.09 -1.89 -2.06
CA ARG A 156 28.76 -1.36 -1.79
C ARG A 156 28.06 -1.13 -3.11
N ILE A 157 26.79 -1.47 -3.20
CA ILE A 157 25.98 -1.37 -4.43
C ILE A 157 24.92 -0.30 -4.24
N PHE A 158 24.82 0.64 -5.20
CA PHE A 158 23.78 1.68 -5.26
C PHE A 158 23.15 1.63 -6.65
N GLN A 159 21.90 1.17 -6.73
CA GLN A 159 21.17 0.98 -8.00
C GLN A 159 19.86 1.76 -7.98
N ILE A 160 19.91 2.98 -8.49
CA ILE A 160 18.82 3.95 -8.50
C ILE A 160 18.67 4.49 -9.93
N PRO A 161 18.08 3.70 -10.85
CA PRO A 161 17.90 4.14 -12.22
C PRO A 161 16.86 5.26 -12.30
N ASP A 162 17.11 6.27 -13.12
CA ASP A 162 16.17 7.35 -13.39
C ASP A 162 15.00 6.91 -14.28
N GLU A 163 15.20 5.83 -15.06
CA GLU A 163 14.18 5.32 -15.94
C GLU A 163 13.15 4.46 -15.20
N ALA A 164 11.87 4.64 -15.59
CA ALA A 164 10.81 3.78 -15.10
C ALA A 164 11.07 2.32 -15.49
N GLY A 165 11.09 1.42 -14.51
CA GLY A 165 11.35 0.00 -14.73
C GLY A 165 10.26 -0.68 -15.54
N SER A 166 10.57 -1.84 -16.10
CA SER A 166 9.64 -2.77 -16.72
C SER A 166 8.91 -3.61 -15.67
N ILE A 167 7.81 -4.25 -16.06
CA ILE A 167 7.08 -5.19 -15.20
C ILE A 167 7.84 -6.52 -15.19
N ALA A 168 8.09 -7.06 -14.00
CA ALA A 168 8.69 -8.36 -13.80
C ALA A 168 7.63 -9.34 -13.30
N GLU A 169 7.34 -10.36 -14.10
CA GLU A 169 6.46 -11.48 -13.74
C GLU A 169 7.27 -12.70 -13.30
N GLY A 170 6.64 -13.65 -12.61
CA GLY A 170 7.31 -14.89 -12.19
C GLY A 170 8.29 -14.72 -11.02
N ILE A 171 8.28 -13.59 -10.34
CA ILE A 171 9.05 -13.40 -9.09
C ILE A 171 8.40 -14.24 -7.98
N PRO A 172 9.17 -15.09 -7.26
CA PRO A 172 8.65 -15.83 -6.13
C PRO A 172 8.13 -14.90 -5.03
N VAL A 173 7.05 -15.28 -4.38
CA VAL A 173 6.41 -14.51 -3.32
C VAL A 173 6.30 -15.37 -2.05
N VAL A 174 6.66 -14.80 -0.91
CA VAL A 174 6.38 -15.38 0.41
C VAL A 174 5.54 -14.41 1.20
N ARG A 175 4.27 -14.75 1.36
CA ARG A 175 3.28 -13.95 2.08
C ARG A 175 3.35 -14.20 3.57
N GLN A 176 3.13 -13.14 4.34
CA GLN A 176 3.11 -13.22 5.81
C GLN A 176 1.72 -13.51 6.36
N ASP A 177 0.68 -12.99 5.71
CA ASP A 177 -0.72 -13.24 6.04
C ASP A 177 -1.20 -14.51 5.33
N LYS A 178 -2.11 -15.25 5.95
CA LYS A 178 -2.72 -16.47 5.39
C LYS A 178 -4.17 -16.26 4.96
N VAL A 179 -4.74 -15.12 5.28
CA VAL A 179 -6.13 -14.77 5.01
C VAL A 179 -6.22 -13.70 3.93
N LYS A 180 -5.28 -12.74 3.95
CA LYS A 180 -5.23 -11.58 3.06
C LYS A 180 -4.06 -11.67 2.11
N ALA A 181 -4.27 -11.26 0.87
CA ALA A 181 -3.22 -11.15 -0.14
C ALA A 181 -3.25 -9.81 -0.88
N TRP A 182 -2.06 -9.33 -1.20
CA TRP A 182 -1.85 -8.14 -2.02
C TRP A 182 -1.51 -8.56 -3.44
N VAL A 183 -2.27 -8.07 -4.43
CA VAL A 183 -2.02 -8.30 -5.85
C VAL A 183 -1.78 -6.96 -6.53
N SER A 184 -0.53 -6.67 -6.87
CA SER A 184 -0.20 -5.48 -7.66
C SER A 184 -0.73 -5.65 -9.08
N ILE A 185 -1.63 -4.78 -9.52
CA ILE A 185 -2.19 -4.83 -10.89
C ILE A 185 -1.53 -3.82 -11.82
N MET A 186 -0.90 -2.79 -11.25
CA MET A 186 -0.21 -1.76 -11.99
C MET A 186 0.84 -1.04 -11.13
N TYR A 187 1.75 -0.34 -11.76
CA TYR A 187 2.81 0.45 -11.12
C TYR A 187 2.86 1.86 -11.69
N GLY A 188 3.27 2.84 -10.86
CA GLY A 188 3.43 4.22 -11.26
C GLY A 188 2.13 5.01 -11.33
N CYS A 189 2.24 6.32 -11.61
CA CYS A 189 1.09 7.21 -11.68
C CYS A 189 1.35 8.40 -12.62
N ASN A 190 0.37 8.73 -13.47
CA ASN A 190 0.44 9.82 -14.45
C ASN A 190 -0.27 11.10 -13.97
N ASN A 191 -0.78 11.15 -12.74
CA ASN A 191 -1.55 12.29 -12.25
C ASN A 191 -0.70 13.53 -11.96
N PHE A 192 0.55 13.34 -11.51
CA PHE A 192 1.46 14.44 -11.17
C PHE A 192 0.82 15.50 -10.27
N CYS A 193 0.06 15.05 -9.23
CA CYS A 193 -0.41 15.95 -8.19
C CYS A 193 0.79 16.72 -7.62
N SER A 194 0.65 18.03 -7.41
CA SER A 194 1.80 18.91 -7.14
C SER A 194 2.57 18.59 -5.85
N TYR A 195 1.94 17.88 -4.91
CA TYR A 195 2.52 17.43 -3.63
C TYR A 195 3.12 16.02 -3.69
N CYS A 196 2.87 15.26 -4.78
CA CYS A 196 3.06 13.82 -4.77
C CYS A 196 4.41 13.42 -5.40
N ILE A 197 5.20 12.67 -4.63
CA ILE A 197 6.50 12.14 -5.07
C ILE A 197 6.38 10.85 -5.92
N VAL A 198 5.22 10.18 -5.90
CA VAL A 198 5.03 8.86 -6.55
C VAL A 198 5.47 8.81 -8.01
N PRO A 199 5.10 9.77 -8.90
CA PRO A 199 5.53 9.72 -10.30
C PRO A 199 7.06 9.75 -10.48
N TYR A 200 7.78 10.30 -9.52
CA TYR A 200 9.24 10.45 -9.55
C TYR A 200 9.97 9.21 -9.02
N VAL A 201 9.35 8.47 -8.09
CA VAL A 201 9.98 7.30 -7.46
C VAL A 201 9.45 5.96 -7.98
N ARG A 202 8.21 5.93 -8.52
CA ARG A 202 7.62 4.73 -9.13
C ARG A 202 7.39 4.86 -10.64
N GLY A 203 7.66 6.04 -11.20
CA GLY A 203 7.58 6.30 -12.63
C GLY A 203 6.16 6.43 -13.17
N ARG A 204 6.03 6.31 -14.49
CA ARG A 204 4.76 6.35 -15.22
C ARG A 204 3.92 5.10 -14.99
N GLU A 205 2.61 5.22 -15.25
CA GLU A 205 1.67 4.10 -15.20
C GLU A 205 2.12 2.95 -16.12
N ARG A 206 2.06 1.73 -15.59
CA ARG A 206 2.33 0.47 -16.27
C ARG A 206 1.39 -0.58 -15.72
N SER A 207 0.51 -1.09 -16.55
CA SER A 207 -0.47 -2.12 -16.21
C SER A 207 0.09 -3.52 -16.44
N ARG A 208 -0.11 -4.44 -15.51
CA ARG A 208 0.15 -5.86 -15.72
C ARG A 208 -0.89 -6.43 -16.68
N LYS A 209 -0.54 -7.48 -17.39
CA LYS A 209 -1.50 -8.17 -18.27
C LYS A 209 -2.63 -8.79 -17.42
N PRO A 210 -3.88 -8.72 -17.90
CA PRO A 210 -5.02 -9.30 -17.17
C PRO A 210 -4.83 -10.78 -16.85
N GLU A 211 -4.26 -11.54 -17.77
CA GLU A 211 -4.04 -12.97 -17.63
C GLU A 211 -3.10 -13.32 -16.47
N ASP A 212 -2.01 -12.55 -16.32
CA ASP A 212 -1.06 -12.73 -15.21
C ASP A 212 -1.71 -12.43 -13.86
N ILE A 213 -2.55 -11.37 -13.79
CA ILE A 213 -3.31 -11.03 -12.60
C ILE A 213 -4.32 -12.12 -12.26
N LEU A 214 -5.06 -12.62 -13.26
CA LEU A 214 -6.07 -13.66 -13.05
C LEU A 214 -5.45 -14.98 -12.62
N ASN A 215 -4.29 -15.34 -13.15
CA ASN A 215 -3.56 -16.54 -12.73
C ASN A 215 -3.13 -16.42 -11.27
N GLU A 216 -2.54 -15.29 -10.87
CA GLU A 216 -2.18 -15.04 -9.47
C GLU A 216 -3.40 -15.11 -8.54
N VAL A 217 -4.54 -14.52 -8.93
CA VAL A 217 -5.78 -14.58 -8.13
C VAL A 217 -6.29 -16.01 -8.02
N ARG A 218 -6.27 -16.83 -9.10
CA ARG A 218 -6.69 -18.25 -9.06
C ARG A 218 -5.83 -19.07 -8.12
N GLU A 219 -4.51 -18.86 -8.14
CA GLU A 219 -3.57 -19.52 -7.23
C GLU A 219 -3.86 -19.15 -5.78
N LEU A 220 -4.04 -17.87 -5.48
CA LEU A 220 -4.38 -17.40 -4.13
C LEU A 220 -5.69 -18.01 -3.61
N VAL A 221 -6.73 -18.05 -4.44
CA VAL A 221 -8.00 -18.65 -4.06
C VAL A 221 -7.85 -20.15 -3.82
N ALA A 222 -7.07 -20.86 -4.64
CA ALA A 222 -6.77 -22.29 -4.46
C ALA A 222 -5.97 -22.54 -3.18
N GLU A 223 -5.08 -21.65 -2.77
CA GLU A 223 -4.33 -21.67 -1.51
C GLU A 223 -5.18 -21.31 -0.29
N GLY A 224 -6.43 -20.83 -0.48
CA GLY A 224 -7.37 -20.56 0.58
C GLY A 224 -7.45 -19.09 1.04
N TYR A 225 -6.81 -18.16 0.37
CA TYR A 225 -6.95 -16.74 0.68
C TYR A 225 -8.37 -16.24 0.50
N LYS A 226 -8.85 -15.39 1.41
CA LYS A 226 -10.24 -14.92 1.51
C LYS A 226 -10.43 -13.43 1.27
N ASP A 227 -9.37 -12.63 1.35
CA ASP A 227 -9.40 -11.17 1.12
C ASP A 227 -8.27 -10.79 0.17
N ILE A 228 -8.60 -10.53 -1.08
CA ILE A 228 -7.65 -10.19 -2.14
C ILE A 228 -7.78 -8.70 -2.46
N THR A 229 -6.72 -7.95 -2.18
CA THR A 229 -6.68 -6.52 -2.44
C THR A 229 -5.83 -6.22 -3.67
N LEU A 230 -6.47 -5.63 -4.70
CA LEU A 230 -5.81 -5.17 -5.92
C LEU A 230 -5.11 -3.83 -5.65
N LEU A 231 -3.82 -3.78 -5.92
CA LEU A 231 -2.96 -2.63 -5.62
C LEU A 231 -2.45 -1.92 -6.88
N GLY A 232 -2.35 -0.61 -6.77
CA GLY A 232 -1.70 0.28 -7.73
C GLY A 232 -1.56 1.67 -7.13
N GLN A 233 -0.97 2.61 -7.85
CA GLN A 233 -0.89 3.99 -7.39
C GLN A 233 -2.09 4.84 -7.87
N ASN A 234 -2.86 4.32 -8.81
CA ASN A 234 -4.19 4.78 -9.25
C ASN A 234 -4.88 3.63 -10.00
N VAL A 235 -5.48 2.69 -9.28
CA VAL A 235 -6.06 1.47 -9.89
C VAL A 235 -7.13 1.77 -10.93
N ASN A 236 -7.84 2.90 -10.79
CA ASN A 236 -8.90 3.30 -11.72
C ASN A 236 -8.38 3.68 -13.11
N SER A 237 -7.07 3.88 -13.27
CA SER A 237 -6.44 4.13 -14.57
C SER A 237 -5.86 2.86 -15.23
N TYR A 238 -6.06 1.70 -14.61
CA TYR A 238 -5.60 0.43 -15.15
C TYR A 238 -6.03 0.22 -16.62
N GLY A 239 -5.12 -0.35 -17.38
CA GLY A 239 -5.36 -0.80 -18.75
C GLY A 239 -5.18 0.25 -19.84
N LYS A 240 -4.96 1.54 -19.50
CA LYS A 240 -4.78 2.62 -20.49
C LYS A 240 -3.53 2.46 -21.38
N ASP A 241 -2.57 1.67 -20.92
CA ASP A 241 -1.29 1.39 -21.59
C ASP A 241 -1.19 -0.04 -22.13
N LEU A 242 -2.28 -0.81 -22.06
CA LEU A 242 -2.38 -2.14 -22.67
C LEU A 242 -2.64 -2.05 -24.17
N GLU A 243 -2.15 -3.03 -24.92
CA GLU A 243 -2.37 -3.13 -26.36
C GLU A 243 -3.85 -3.38 -26.70
N GLU A 244 -4.53 -4.21 -25.90
CA GLU A 244 -5.97 -4.43 -26.00
C GLU A 244 -6.69 -3.51 -25.02
N PRO A 245 -7.67 -2.72 -25.48
CA PRO A 245 -8.42 -1.81 -24.64
C PRO A 245 -9.15 -2.56 -23.52
N MET A 246 -8.79 -2.25 -22.28
CA MET A 246 -9.44 -2.74 -21.09
C MET A 246 -9.41 -1.66 -20.02
N ASP A 247 -10.45 -1.57 -19.20
CA ASP A 247 -10.43 -0.69 -18.04
C ASP A 247 -10.48 -1.49 -16.72
N PHE A 248 -10.39 -0.78 -15.62
CA PHE A 248 -10.39 -1.41 -14.29
C PHE A 248 -11.72 -2.11 -13.97
N ALA A 249 -12.85 -1.62 -14.50
CA ALA A 249 -14.14 -2.26 -14.31
C ALA A 249 -14.20 -3.63 -15.01
N ASP A 250 -13.64 -3.73 -16.23
CA ASP A 250 -13.54 -5.00 -16.95
C ASP A 250 -12.65 -6.01 -16.19
N LEU A 251 -11.53 -5.56 -15.63
CA LEU A 251 -10.68 -6.40 -14.79
C LEU A 251 -11.42 -6.90 -13.54
N LEU A 252 -12.16 -6.02 -12.86
CA LEU A 252 -12.95 -6.40 -11.69
C LEU A 252 -13.98 -7.50 -12.00
N GLU A 253 -14.67 -7.41 -13.15
CA GLU A 253 -15.60 -8.44 -13.61
C GLU A 253 -14.90 -9.78 -13.81
N GLN A 254 -13.73 -9.79 -14.45
CA GLN A 254 -12.95 -11.00 -14.68
C GLN A 254 -12.47 -11.62 -13.35
N VAL A 255 -11.97 -10.80 -12.42
CA VAL A 255 -11.57 -11.27 -11.08
C VAL A 255 -12.78 -11.80 -10.30
N ASN A 256 -13.93 -11.12 -10.38
CA ASN A 256 -15.17 -11.58 -9.75
C ASN A 256 -15.65 -12.93 -10.31
N ALA A 257 -15.37 -13.24 -11.57
CA ALA A 257 -15.72 -14.49 -12.20
C ALA A 257 -14.84 -15.68 -11.75
N VAL A 258 -13.70 -15.46 -11.09
CA VAL A 258 -12.86 -16.53 -10.54
C VAL A 258 -13.67 -17.33 -9.50
N PRO A 259 -13.79 -18.66 -9.63
CA PRO A 259 -14.54 -19.48 -8.68
C PRO A 259 -13.94 -19.42 -7.26
N GLY A 260 -14.79 -19.41 -6.25
CA GLY A 260 -14.39 -19.42 -4.84
C GLY A 260 -15.14 -18.38 -4.00
N ASP A 261 -15.06 -18.53 -2.70
CA ASP A 261 -15.67 -17.63 -1.71
C ASP A 261 -14.58 -16.73 -1.11
N PHE A 262 -14.45 -15.53 -1.66
CA PHE A 262 -13.45 -14.52 -1.26
C PHE A 262 -13.96 -13.10 -1.52
N LEU A 263 -13.33 -12.10 -0.90
CA LEU A 263 -13.60 -10.68 -1.12
C LEU A 263 -12.54 -10.08 -2.04
N ILE A 264 -12.98 -9.21 -2.94
CA ILE A 264 -12.14 -8.37 -3.78
C ILE A 264 -12.16 -6.96 -3.22
N ARG A 265 -10.99 -6.45 -2.88
CA ARG A 265 -10.80 -5.05 -2.50
C ARG A 265 -9.85 -4.37 -3.46
N PHE A 266 -9.87 -3.06 -3.47
CA PHE A 266 -8.86 -2.28 -4.17
C PHE A 266 -8.60 -0.96 -3.43
N MET A 267 -7.41 -0.44 -3.61
CA MET A 267 -6.96 0.78 -2.93
C MET A 267 -6.38 1.76 -3.95
N THR A 268 -6.36 3.04 -3.57
CA THR A 268 -5.69 4.10 -4.32
C THR A 268 -6.40 4.48 -5.62
N SER A 269 -7.57 5.11 -5.46
CA SER A 269 -8.37 5.66 -6.57
C SER A 269 -8.10 7.15 -6.75
N HIS A 270 -8.43 7.67 -7.94
CA HIS A 270 -8.44 9.11 -8.19
C HIS A 270 -9.82 9.53 -8.71
N PRO A 271 -10.44 10.62 -8.19
CA PRO A 271 -11.79 11.01 -8.58
C PRO A 271 -12.01 11.19 -10.08
N LYS A 272 -11.01 11.69 -10.83
CA LYS A 272 -11.15 11.85 -12.28
C LYS A 272 -11.36 10.54 -13.03
N ASP A 273 -10.80 9.42 -12.52
CA ASP A 273 -10.83 8.10 -13.15
C ASP A 273 -11.91 7.19 -12.57
N ALA A 274 -12.63 7.62 -11.52
CA ALA A 274 -13.79 6.91 -10.99
C ALA A 274 -15.00 7.14 -11.93
N THR A 275 -15.35 6.12 -12.71
CA THR A 275 -16.37 6.17 -13.77
C THR A 275 -17.69 5.59 -13.30
N GLN A 276 -18.80 5.93 -13.98
CA GLN A 276 -20.10 5.32 -13.76
C GLN A 276 -20.05 3.81 -13.98
N LYS A 277 -19.35 3.33 -15.02
CA LYS A 277 -19.14 1.90 -15.29
C LYS A 277 -18.51 1.19 -14.10
N LEU A 278 -17.51 1.78 -13.44
CA LEU A 278 -16.91 1.22 -12.24
C LEU A 278 -17.94 1.06 -11.12
N PHE A 279 -18.79 2.06 -10.88
CA PHE A 279 -19.81 2.01 -9.83
C PHE A 279 -20.87 0.94 -10.10
N GLU A 280 -21.30 0.81 -11.34
CA GLU A 280 -22.23 -0.23 -11.80
C GLU A 280 -21.59 -1.64 -11.66
N THR A 281 -20.32 -1.78 -11.98
CA THR A 281 -19.58 -3.03 -11.81
C THR A 281 -19.44 -3.38 -10.32
N MET A 282 -19.11 -2.43 -9.45
CA MET A 282 -19.06 -2.65 -8.00
C MET A 282 -20.42 -3.10 -7.45
N ALA A 283 -21.52 -2.51 -7.94
CA ALA A 283 -22.88 -2.88 -7.50
C ALA A 283 -23.30 -4.28 -7.97
N ARG A 284 -22.81 -4.73 -9.12
CA ARG A 284 -23.19 -6.01 -9.76
C ARG A 284 -22.33 -7.19 -9.31
N CYS A 285 -21.07 -6.93 -8.97
CA CYS A 285 -20.08 -7.96 -8.64
C CYS A 285 -20.13 -8.31 -7.14
N GLU A 286 -20.70 -9.47 -6.81
CA GLU A 286 -20.98 -9.89 -5.42
C GLU A 286 -19.72 -10.05 -4.54
N LYS A 287 -18.57 -10.39 -5.13
CA LYS A 287 -17.31 -10.53 -4.40
C LYS A 287 -16.60 -9.20 -4.18
N VAL A 288 -16.97 -8.15 -4.93
CA VAL A 288 -16.39 -6.81 -4.74
C VAL A 288 -16.92 -6.21 -3.45
N ALA A 289 -16.03 -5.96 -2.52
CA ALA A 289 -16.37 -5.39 -1.22
C ALA A 289 -17.03 -4.01 -1.39
N PRO A 290 -18.11 -3.70 -0.64
CA PRO A 290 -18.80 -2.42 -0.72
C PRO A 290 -18.01 -1.32 0.01
N VAL A 291 -16.80 -1.06 -0.44
CA VAL A 291 -15.90 -0.03 0.09
C VAL A 291 -15.17 0.67 -1.05
N LEU A 292 -15.16 1.98 -1.03
CA LEU A 292 -14.39 2.79 -1.98
C LEU A 292 -13.53 3.81 -1.23
N HIS A 293 -12.21 3.73 -1.45
CA HIS A 293 -11.28 4.77 -1.04
C HIS A 293 -11.12 5.77 -2.20
N LEU A 294 -11.65 6.98 -2.04
CA LEU A 294 -11.66 8.01 -3.09
C LEU A 294 -11.13 9.34 -2.55
N PRO A 295 -9.82 9.57 -2.58
CA PRO A 295 -9.18 10.76 -2.03
C PRO A 295 -9.59 12.05 -2.72
N PHE A 296 -10.25 13.00 -2.01
CA PHE A 296 -10.58 14.32 -2.53
C PHE A 296 -9.52 15.38 -2.18
N GLN A 297 -8.76 15.19 -1.11
CA GLN A 297 -7.60 15.95 -0.64
C GLN A 297 -7.92 17.33 -0.03
N ALA A 298 -8.75 18.14 -0.64
CA ALA A 298 -9.18 19.45 -0.17
C ALA A 298 -10.59 19.78 -0.68
N GLY A 299 -11.36 20.57 0.06
CA GLY A 299 -12.74 20.90 -0.25
C GLY A 299 -12.94 22.17 -1.11
N ASN A 300 -11.88 22.76 -1.64
CA ASN A 300 -11.94 24.01 -2.39
C ASN A 300 -11.32 23.86 -3.78
N ASP A 301 -12.03 24.32 -4.83
CA ASP A 301 -11.61 24.13 -6.23
C ASP A 301 -10.33 24.88 -6.58
N ARG A 302 -10.04 26.06 -5.98
CA ARG A 302 -8.78 26.74 -6.18
C ARG A 302 -7.60 25.91 -5.62
N VAL A 303 -7.77 25.39 -4.42
CA VAL A 303 -6.76 24.52 -3.78
C VAL A 303 -6.54 23.25 -4.61
N LEU A 304 -7.61 22.58 -5.04
CA LEU A 304 -7.54 21.41 -5.92
C LEU A 304 -6.81 21.71 -7.24
N LYS A 305 -7.05 22.87 -7.83
CA LYS A 305 -6.36 23.30 -9.05
C LYS A 305 -4.85 23.48 -8.81
N VAL A 306 -4.45 24.08 -7.69
CA VAL A 306 -3.03 24.24 -7.32
C VAL A 306 -2.40 22.89 -6.97
N MET A 307 -3.15 21.98 -6.36
CA MET A 307 -2.76 20.58 -6.15
C MET A 307 -2.63 19.78 -7.46
N ASN A 308 -2.98 20.36 -8.61
CA ASN A 308 -3.07 19.67 -9.91
C ASN A 308 -4.07 18.49 -9.91
N ARG A 309 -5.13 18.58 -9.11
CA ARG A 309 -6.26 17.65 -9.15
C ARG A 309 -7.16 17.98 -10.36
N LYS A 310 -7.60 16.96 -11.06
CA LYS A 310 -8.36 17.12 -12.33
C LYS A 310 -9.85 16.93 -12.13
N HIS A 311 -10.40 17.48 -11.04
CA HIS A 311 -11.82 17.49 -10.72
C HIS A 311 -12.17 18.71 -9.87
N THR A 312 -13.44 19.07 -9.84
CA THR A 312 -14.02 20.04 -8.92
C THR A 312 -14.74 19.34 -7.77
N ILE A 313 -15.07 20.08 -6.72
CA ILE A 313 -15.83 19.53 -5.59
C ILE A 313 -17.23 19.09 -6.04
N GLU A 314 -17.91 19.86 -6.88
CA GLU A 314 -19.23 19.47 -7.39
C GLU A 314 -19.14 18.14 -8.18
N GLN A 315 -18.16 17.98 -9.05
CA GLN A 315 -17.94 16.72 -9.76
C GLN A 315 -17.65 15.56 -8.82
N TYR A 316 -16.96 15.81 -7.70
CA TYR A 316 -16.71 14.81 -6.67
C TYR A 316 -18.01 14.40 -5.97
N LEU A 317 -18.80 15.37 -5.53
CA LEU A 317 -20.07 15.15 -4.84
C LEU A 317 -21.09 14.42 -5.74
N ASP A 318 -21.16 14.76 -7.03
CA ASP A 318 -21.98 14.04 -8.01
C ASP A 318 -21.60 12.55 -8.10
N LYS A 319 -20.29 12.23 -8.11
CA LYS A 319 -19.84 10.84 -8.09
C LYS A 319 -20.26 10.11 -6.81
N ILE A 320 -20.17 10.78 -5.65
CA ILE A 320 -20.61 10.19 -4.38
C ILE A 320 -22.12 9.94 -4.39
N ARG A 321 -22.92 10.88 -4.91
CA ARG A 321 -24.37 10.73 -5.05
C ARG A 321 -24.73 9.56 -5.97
N ALA A 322 -24.07 9.48 -7.13
CA ALA A 322 -24.27 8.38 -8.09
C ALA A 322 -23.88 7.00 -7.49
N LEU A 323 -22.76 6.93 -6.79
CA LEU A 323 -22.32 5.70 -6.14
C LEU A 323 -23.27 5.24 -5.04
N ARG A 324 -23.75 6.17 -4.19
CA ARG A 324 -24.73 5.86 -3.13
C ARG A 324 -26.09 5.46 -3.68
N ALA A 325 -26.49 5.98 -4.84
CA ALA A 325 -27.72 5.56 -5.51
C ALA A 325 -27.67 4.09 -5.94
N LEU A 326 -26.49 3.58 -6.32
CA LEU A 326 -26.26 2.19 -6.72
C LEU A 326 -25.96 1.27 -5.51
N ILE A 327 -25.22 1.77 -4.54
CA ILE A 327 -24.78 1.03 -3.34
C ILE A 327 -25.05 1.88 -2.10
N PRO A 328 -26.27 1.86 -1.55
CA PRO A 328 -26.66 2.74 -0.44
C PRO A 328 -25.78 2.60 0.82
N ASP A 329 -25.32 1.41 1.13
CA ASP A 329 -24.51 1.09 2.31
C ASP A 329 -23.00 1.11 2.01
N ILE A 330 -22.55 1.76 0.91
CA ILE A 330 -21.14 1.88 0.55
C ILE A 330 -20.33 2.52 1.68
N VAL A 331 -19.24 1.90 2.05
CA VAL A 331 -18.25 2.48 2.96
C VAL A 331 -17.32 3.38 2.17
N LEU A 332 -17.28 4.65 2.52
CA LEU A 332 -16.46 5.66 1.85
C LEU A 332 -15.32 6.10 2.74
N THR A 333 -14.12 6.03 2.19
CA THR A 333 -12.92 6.57 2.84
C THR A 333 -12.19 7.53 1.91
N SER A 334 -11.43 8.45 2.49
CA SER A 334 -10.72 9.47 1.72
C SER A 334 -9.44 9.92 2.41
N ASP A 335 -8.60 10.66 1.67
CA ASP A 335 -7.45 11.39 2.20
C ASP A 335 -7.75 12.88 2.21
N VAL A 336 -7.25 13.59 3.22
CA VAL A 336 -7.26 15.05 3.32
C VAL A 336 -5.89 15.57 3.73
N ILE A 337 -5.42 16.59 3.02
CA ILE A 337 -4.18 17.32 3.32
C ILE A 337 -4.59 18.72 3.83
N VAL A 338 -4.30 18.98 5.09
CA VAL A 338 -4.55 20.27 5.75
C VAL A 338 -3.31 21.16 5.62
N GLY A 339 -3.51 22.44 5.35
CA GLY A 339 -2.45 23.42 5.27
C GLY A 339 -1.55 23.22 4.05
N PHE A 340 -2.15 22.88 2.90
CA PHE A 340 -1.46 22.90 1.62
C PHE A 340 -0.94 24.32 1.32
N PRO A 341 0.23 24.51 0.69
CA PRO A 341 0.81 25.82 0.42
C PRO A 341 -0.19 26.78 -0.24
N GLY A 342 -0.42 27.92 0.42
CA GLY A 342 -1.36 28.94 -0.03
C GLY A 342 -2.85 28.63 0.25
N GLU A 343 -3.19 27.53 0.96
CA GLU A 343 -4.54 27.33 1.48
C GLU A 343 -4.85 28.37 2.55
N THR A 344 -6.05 28.94 2.49
CA THR A 344 -6.55 29.92 3.47
C THR A 344 -7.54 29.27 4.43
N THR A 345 -7.78 29.89 5.59
CA THR A 345 -8.78 29.39 6.56
C THR A 345 -10.19 29.27 5.95
N PRO A 346 -10.72 30.26 5.17
CA PRO A 346 -12.01 30.09 4.49
C PRO A 346 -12.06 28.89 3.54
N GLU A 347 -10.97 28.57 2.84
CA GLU A 347 -10.90 27.40 1.95
C GLU A 347 -10.81 26.08 2.71
N PHE A 348 -10.19 26.10 3.87
CA PHE A 348 -10.25 24.96 4.79
C PHE A 348 -11.68 24.74 5.33
N GLU A 349 -12.47 25.78 5.60
CA GLU A 349 -13.89 25.64 5.98
C GLU A 349 -14.70 24.92 4.90
N ASP A 350 -14.38 25.11 3.62
CA ASP A 350 -15.01 24.35 2.54
C ASP A 350 -14.69 22.86 2.64
N THR A 351 -13.49 22.49 3.10
CA THR A 351 -13.13 21.08 3.38
C THR A 351 -14.02 20.48 4.48
N LEU A 352 -14.28 21.22 5.56
CA LEU A 352 -15.21 20.76 6.62
C LEU A 352 -16.63 20.56 6.09
N LYS A 353 -17.14 21.47 5.24
CA LYS A 353 -18.48 21.33 4.61
C LYS A 353 -18.57 20.04 3.78
N VAL A 354 -17.52 19.68 3.04
CA VAL A 354 -17.49 18.40 2.30
C VAL A 354 -17.57 17.21 3.25
N LEU A 355 -16.91 17.26 4.41
CA LEU A 355 -17.01 16.21 5.42
C LEU A 355 -18.42 16.09 5.96
N GLU A 356 -19.07 17.22 6.28
CA GLU A 356 -20.45 17.29 6.79
C GLU A 356 -21.45 16.73 5.77
N GLU A 357 -21.28 17.03 4.47
CA GLU A 357 -22.16 16.54 3.41
C GLU A 357 -21.92 15.05 3.10
N VAL A 358 -20.67 14.66 2.89
CA VAL A 358 -20.34 13.29 2.49
C VAL A 358 -20.42 12.33 3.66
N ARG A 359 -20.04 12.75 4.88
CA ARG A 359 -20.00 11.90 6.08
C ARG A 359 -19.21 10.60 5.81
N PHE A 360 -17.90 10.75 5.67
CA PHE A 360 -17.00 9.64 5.41
C PHE A 360 -16.99 8.64 6.56
N ASP A 361 -16.75 7.38 6.23
CA ASP A 361 -16.64 6.30 7.21
C ASP A 361 -15.28 6.31 7.92
N ALA A 362 -14.24 6.75 7.24
CA ALA A 362 -12.94 7.07 7.80
C ALA A 362 -12.18 8.03 6.90
N LEU A 363 -11.30 8.83 7.49
CA LEU A 363 -10.36 9.69 6.77
C LEU A 363 -8.93 9.37 7.18
N PHE A 364 -8.03 9.41 6.21
CA PHE A 364 -6.60 9.53 6.44
C PHE A 364 -6.24 11.02 6.32
N THR A 365 -5.89 11.62 7.45
CA THR A 365 -5.67 13.07 7.57
C THR A 365 -4.20 13.37 7.75
N PHE A 366 -3.70 14.35 7.00
CA PHE A 366 -2.31 14.72 6.99
C PHE A 366 -2.17 16.24 7.09
N ILE A 367 -1.20 16.72 7.84
CA ILE A 367 -0.71 18.08 7.68
C ILE A 367 0.27 18.04 6.49
N TYR A 368 0.17 19.02 5.59
CA TYR A 368 1.08 19.10 4.46
C TYR A 368 2.55 19.05 4.91
N SER A 369 3.32 18.18 4.27
CA SER A 369 4.75 18.05 4.47
C SER A 369 5.46 18.08 3.09
N PRO A 370 6.39 19.02 2.87
CA PRO A 370 7.07 19.18 1.59
C PRO A 370 7.90 17.94 1.24
N ARG A 371 7.84 17.51 -0.03
CA ARG A 371 8.67 16.44 -0.58
C ARG A 371 9.65 17.01 -1.58
N VAL A 372 10.92 16.78 -1.34
CA VAL A 372 12.00 17.25 -2.23
C VAL A 372 11.74 16.79 -3.66
N GLY A 373 11.85 17.70 -4.62
CA GLY A 373 11.61 17.41 -6.04
C GLY A 373 10.17 17.62 -6.52
N THR A 374 9.19 17.77 -5.61
CA THR A 374 7.80 18.07 -6.00
C THR A 374 7.58 19.56 -6.26
N PRO A 375 6.63 19.94 -7.14
CA PRO A 375 6.27 21.33 -7.36
C PRO A 375 5.84 22.06 -6.09
N ALA A 376 5.01 21.42 -5.25
CA ALA A 376 4.49 22.04 -4.03
C ALA A 376 5.58 22.36 -2.98
N ALA A 377 6.70 21.65 -2.99
CA ALA A 377 7.82 21.95 -2.09
C ALA A 377 8.52 23.27 -2.39
N LYS A 378 8.23 23.88 -3.53
CA LYS A 378 8.77 25.18 -3.97
C LYS A 378 7.78 26.33 -3.82
N MET A 379 6.55 26.06 -3.36
CA MET A 379 5.51 27.06 -3.18
C MET A 379 5.68 27.77 -1.84
N ASP A 380 5.26 29.04 -1.80
CA ASP A 380 5.17 29.79 -0.56
C ASP A 380 4.11 29.19 0.35
N ASP A 381 4.47 28.99 1.59
CA ASP A 381 3.60 28.38 2.61
C ASP A 381 3.40 29.37 3.78
N PRO A 382 2.45 30.31 3.65
CA PRO A 382 2.27 31.37 4.62
C PRO A 382 1.58 30.92 5.91
N MET A 383 0.88 29.78 5.91
CA MET A 383 0.17 29.28 7.08
C MET A 383 1.16 28.74 8.12
N SER A 384 1.09 29.26 9.34
CA SER A 384 1.94 28.78 10.44
C SER A 384 1.64 27.33 10.82
N ARG A 385 2.61 26.68 11.45
CA ARG A 385 2.43 25.30 11.92
C ARG A 385 1.30 25.19 12.95
N GLU A 386 1.14 26.21 13.79
CA GLU A 386 0.08 26.28 14.80
C GLU A 386 -1.30 26.35 14.16
N GLU A 387 -1.48 27.16 13.13
CA GLU A 387 -2.74 27.26 12.38
C GLU A 387 -3.07 25.92 11.68
N LYS A 388 -2.08 25.31 11.03
CA LYS A 388 -2.24 23.98 10.42
C LYS A 388 -2.67 22.94 11.46
N LEU A 389 -2.08 22.95 12.63
CA LEU A 389 -2.42 22.03 13.71
C LEU A 389 -3.82 22.29 14.27
N GLN A 390 -4.24 23.56 14.40
CA GLN A 390 -5.59 23.92 14.81
C GLN A 390 -6.63 23.42 13.81
N ASN A 391 -6.41 23.65 12.51
CA ASN A 391 -7.28 23.18 11.44
C ASN A 391 -7.33 21.65 11.40
N PHE A 392 -6.19 20.99 11.53
CA PHE A 392 -6.09 19.54 11.60
C PHE A 392 -6.91 18.96 12.78
N ASN A 393 -6.79 19.53 13.96
CA ASN A 393 -7.53 19.07 15.13
C ASN A 393 -9.05 19.26 14.98
N ARG A 394 -9.49 20.36 14.34
CA ARG A 394 -10.91 20.60 14.01
C ARG A 394 -11.44 19.53 13.05
N LEU A 395 -10.68 19.23 12.02
CA LEU A 395 -11.05 18.21 11.03
C LEU A 395 -11.13 16.82 11.68
N VAL A 396 -10.16 16.45 12.50
CA VAL A 396 -10.15 15.17 13.23
C VAL A 396 -11.34 15.08 14.19
N ALA A 397 -11.64 16.14 14.93
CA ALA A 397 -12.79 16.15 15.85
C ALA A 397 -14.12 15.95 15.11
N LEU A 398 -14.32 16.61 13.97
CA LEU A 398 -15.51 16.41 13.13
C LEU A 398 -15.61 14.97 12.61
N GLN A 399 -14.51 14.43 12.07
CA GLN A 399 -14.50 13.06 11.56
C GLN A 399 -14.72 12.03 12.67
N ASP A 400 -14.13 12.22 13.84
CA ASP A 400 -14.32 11.34 15.00
C ASP A 400 -15.82 11.25 15.38
N SER A 401 -16.52 12.40 15.43
CA SER A 401 -17.96 12.44 15.69
C SER A 401 -18.77 11.69 14.62
N ILE A 402 -18.43 11.89 13.34
CA ILE A 402 -19.08 11.17 12.23
C ILE A 402 -18.83 9.67 12.33
N SER A 403 -17.60 9.26 12.63
CA SER A 403 -17.23 7.84 12.75
C SER A 403 -17.96 7.16 13.90
N GLU A 404 -18.09 7.82 15.05
CA GLU A 404 -18.81 7.31 16.21
C GLU A 404 -20.29 7.09 15.91
N GLU A 405 -20.95 8.08 15.31
CA GLU A 405 -22.34 7.98 14.89
C GLU A 405 -22.57 6.84 13.88
N LYS A 406 -21.71 6.75 12.85
CA LYS A 406 -21.79 5.68 11.85
C LYS A 406 -21.55 4.30 12.44
N HIS A 407 -20.60 4.15 13.37
CA HIS A 407 -20.36 2.88 14.05
C HIS A 407 -21.54 2.50 14.95
N ALA A 408 -22.11 3.45 15.69
CA ALA A 408 -23.28 3.20 16.54
C ALA A 408 -24.47 2.63 15.73
N ALA A 409 -24.63 3.05 14.46
CA ALA A 409 -25.69 2.55 13.57
C ALA A 409 -25.55 1.05 13.19
N TYR A 410 -24.44 0.41 13.52
CA TYR A 410 -24.26 -1.04 13.34
C TYR A 410 -24.76 -1.87 14.53
N ILE A 411 -24.94 -1.28 15.71
CA ILE A 411 -25.39 -1.99 16.92
C ILE A 411 -26.73 -2.66 16.65
N GLY A 412 -26.82 -3.94 16.97
CA GLY A 412 -27.98 -4.78 16.76
C GLY A 412 -28.06 -5.45 15.38
N LYS A 413 -27.24 -5.04 14.39
CA LYS A 413 -27.19 -5.69 13.08
C LYS A 413 -26.41 -7.01 13.14
N THR A 414 -26.85 -7.99 12.36
CA THR A 414 -26.10 -9.22 12.10
C THR A 414 -25.51 -9.13 10.69
N MET A 415 -24.23 -9.43 10.55
CA MET A 415 -23.53 -9.33 9.28
C MET A 415 -22.46 -10.41 9.14
N ARG A 416 -22.21 -10.77 7.88
CA ARG A 416 -21.14 -11.70 7.52
C ARG A 416 -19.79 -10.98 7.66
N CYS A 417 -18.91 -11.49 8.51
CA CYS A 417 -17.58 -10.96 8.74
C CYS A 417 -16.50 -12.00 8.43
N LEU A 418 -15.36 -11.58 7.91
CA LEU A 418 -14.18 -12.41 7.75
C LEU A 418 -13.33 -12.30 9.01
N VAL A 419 -13.06 -13.40 9.71
CA VAL A 419 -12.13 -13.43 10.84
C VAL A 419 -10.71 -13.41 10.27
N ASP A 420 -9.98 -12.33 10.52
CA ASP A 420 -8.71 -12.05 9.85
C ASP A 420 -7.48 -12.25 10.76
N GLY A 421 -7.67 -12.57 12.04
CA GLY A 421 -6.57 -12.84 12.95
C GLY A 421 -6.92 -12.71 14.42
N GLU A 422 -5.89 -12.71 15.26
CA GLU A 422 -5.99 -12.43 16.68
C GLU A 422 -5.97 -10.92 16.94
N SER A 423 -6.65 -10.49 18.00
CA SER A 423 -6.78 -9.05 18.30
C SER A 423 -5.77 -8.52 19.33
N GLY A 424 -5.19 -9.38 20.12
CA GLY A 424 -4.37 -9.01 21.29
C GLY A 424 -5.17 -8.51 22.50
N ASP A 425 -6.51 -8.40 22.43
CA ASP A 425 -7.39 -8.06 23.56
C ASP A 425 -7.96 -9.35 24.17
N SER A 426 -7.71 -9.58 25.45
CA SER A 426 -8.15 -10.81 26.14
C SER A 426 -9.67 -10.97 26.21
N ARG A 427 -10.44 -9.89 26.17
CA ARG A 427 -11.91 -9.92 26.16
C ARG A 427 -12.49 -10.23 24.80
N TYR A 428 -11.76 -9.82 23.75
CA TYR A 428 -12.12 -9.99 22.35
C TYR A 428 -10.92 -10.56 21.59
N PRO A 429 -10.59 -11.83 21.77
CA PRO A 429 -9.33 -12.40 21.26
C PRO A 429 -9.21 -12.41 19.74
N LEU A 430 -10.32 -12.25 19.02
CA LEU A 430 -10.36 -12.30 17.56
C LEU A 430 -10.57 -10.92 16.93
N SER A 431 -9.93 -10.73 15.80
CA SER A 431 -10.13 -9.63 14.86
C SER A 431 -10.90 -10.14 13.64
N ALA A 432 -11.89 -9.38 13.19
CA ALA A 432 -12.60 -9.65 11.96
C ALA A 432 -12.88 -8.36 11.17
N ARG A 433 -13.29 -8.53 9.92
CA ARG A 433 -13.66 -7.44 9.03
C ARG A 433 -15.05 -7.64 8.47
N THR A 434 -15.87 -6.58 8.53
CA THR A 434 -17.10 -6.54 7.73
C THR A 434 -16.77 -6.51 6.23
N PRO A 435 -17.71 -6.78 5.33
CA PRO A 435 -17.49 -6.59 3.89
C PRO A 435 -16.99 -5.18 3.56
N GLY A 436 -17.52 -4.13 4.22
CA GLY A 436 -17.06 -2.74 4.12
C GLY A 436 -15.74 -2.42 4.85
N ASN A 437 -14.97 -3.45 5.26
CA ASN A 437 -13.64 -3.34 5.90
C ASN A 437 -13.61 -2.69 7.30
N ARG A 438 -14.74 -2.63 8.01
CA ARG A 438 -14.75 -2.16 9.40
C ARG A 438 -14.19 -3.22 10.33
N LEU A 439 -13.35 -2.78 11.26
CA LEU A 439 -12.79 -3.66 12.29
C LEU A 439 -13.90 -4.11 13.25
N VAL A 440 -13.99 -5.42 13.47
CA VAL A 440 -14.86 -6.03 14.47
C VAL A 440 -14.00 -6.82 15.45
N ARG A 441 -14.18 -6.57 16.73
CA ARG A 441 -13.58 -7.34 17.82
C ARG A 441 -14.56 -8.41 18.27
N LEU A 442 -14.13 -9.67 18.31
CA LEU A 442 -14.98 -10.82 18.55
C LEU A 442 -14.52 -11.65 19.73
N THR A 443 -15.50 -12.24 20.44
CA THR A 443 -15.25 -13.39 21.30
C THR A 443 -15.26 -14.67 20.47
N GLY A 444 -14.44 -15.66 20.82
CA GLY A 444 -14.45 -16.97 20.12
C GLY A 444 -13.10 -17.68 20.17
N ASN A 445 -13.04 -18.82 19.48
CA ASN A 445 -11.86 -19.65 19.37
C ASN A 445 -11.06 -19.26 18.09
N PRO A 446 -9.73 -19.23 18.11
CA PRO A 446 -8.87 -19.01 16.95
C PRO A 446 -9.07 -19.94 15.75
N ASP A 447 -9.69 -21.09 15.93
CA ASP A 447 -9.98 -22.07 14.86
C ASP A 447 -10.86 -21.52 13.71
N VAL A 448 -11.53 -20.36 13.92
CA VAL A 448 -12.34 -19.69 12.91
C VAL A 448 -11.56 -18.64 12.11
N ILE A 449 -10.28 -18.45 12.36
CA ILE A 449 -9.44 -17.52 11.57
C ILE A 449 -9.40 -18.01 10.12
N GLY A 450 -9.62 -17.09 9.19
CA GLY A 450 -9.75 -17.39 7.74
C GLY A 450 -11.15 -17.79 7.32
N GLN A 451 -12.13 -17.81 8.23
CA GLN A 451 -13.52 -18.15 7.90
C GLN A 451 -14.42 -16.91 7.88
N PHE A 452 -15.47 -16.99 7.05
CA PHE A 452 -16.59 -16.06 7.12
C PHE A 452 -17.58 -16.55 8.16
N VAL A 453 -17.93 -15.70 9.11
CA VAL A 453 -18.86 -15.98 10.20
C VAL A 453 -19.98 -14.93 10.25
N GLN A 454 -21.14 -15.31 10.78
CA GLN A 454 -22.19 -14.35 11.08
C GLN A 454 -21.92 -13.74 12.46
N VAL A 455 -21.94 -12.40 12.52
CA VAL A 455 -21.64 -11.65 13.73
C VAL A 455 -22.77 -10.69 14.03
N LYS A 456 -23.33 -10.78 15.24
CA LYS A 456 -24.24 -9.79 15.79
C LYS A 456 -23.41 -8.72 16.48
N ILE A 457 -23.53 -7.48 16.01
CA ILE A 457 -22.83 -6.31 16.60
C ILE A 457 -23.55 -5.93 17.89
N THR A 458 -22.82 -5.93 19.00
CA THR A 458 -23.37 -5.67 20.34
C THR A 458 -22.95 -4.31 20.89
N ASP A 459 -21.82 -3.77 20.43
CA ASP A 459 -21.30 -2.47 20.87
C ASP A 459 -20.41 -1.85 19.80
N ALA A 460 -20.10 -0.55 19.93
CA ALA A 460 -19.27 0.18 18.99
C ALA A 460 -18.57 1.37 19.65
N ASN A 461 -17.39 1.71 19.13
CA ASN A 461 -16.71 2.98 19.41
C ASN A 461 -16.22 3.59 18.08
N LYS A 462 -15.58 4.75 18.11
CA LYS A 462 -15.11 5.43 16.89
C LYS A 462 -14.07 4.65 16.07
N TRP A 463 -13.48 3.57 16.61
CA TRP A 463 -12.40 2.80 15.99
C TRP A 463 -12.82 1.40 15.55
N SER A 464 -13.74 0.78 16.27
CA SER A 464 -14.12 -0.62 16.11
C SER A 464 -15.56 -0.89 16.50
N LEU A 465 -16.08 -1.95 15.93
CA LEU A 465 -17.31 -2.62 16.34
C LEU A 465 -16.94 -3.77 17.28
N PHE A 466 -17.86 -4.18 18.12
CA PHE A 466 -17.74 -5.35 18.98
C PHE A 466 -18.93 -6.26 18.74
N GLY A 467 -18.72 -7.58 18.77
CA GLY A 467 -19.77 -8.50 18.45
C GLY A 467 -19.53 -9.91 18.92
N GLU A 468 -20.56 -10.72 18.71
CA GLU A 468 -20.60 -12.14 19.05
C GLU A 468 -20.98 -12.95 17.82
N MET A 469 -20.38 -14.13 17.63
CA MET A 469 -20.77 -15.07 16.59
C MET A 469 -22.15 -15.63 16.89
N VAL A 470 -23.01 -15.78 15.85
CA VAL A 470 -24.37 -16.29 15.94
C VAL A 470 -24.61 -17.42 14.94
#